data_13ecc175d97d6ecce86c3dba448a4cf2
#
_entry.id   13ecc175d97d6ecce86c3dba448a4cf2
#
_cell.length_a   1.000
_cell.length_b   1.000
_cell.length_c   1.000
_cell.angle_alpha   90.00
_cell.angle_beta   90.00
_cell.angle_gamma   90.00
#
_symmetry.space_group_name_H-M   'P 1'
#
loop_
_entity.id
_entity.type
_entity.pdbx_description
1 polymer ?
#
loop_
_entity_poly.entity_id
_entity_poly.type
_entity_poly.pdbx_seq_one_letter_code
_entity_poly.pdbx_strand_id
1 'polypeptide(L)'
;MRRGNLSVCIFILILFVSCSSTNQENENTSISEEASNNQPVEEIKEPASNIWVSAKKGDIDSIKQHIAFGTDLNSKGSSRDETALIIASCQGHFEIVDLLVNNDVDLDIQNDEGVTAQFCAVFFGQTEIVQLLKDAGANPNIIMNQDLTAMDLVSVEWDSDRESAVKFYKLKYQVSFDIEDIKSAHPLIMDILNK
;
A
#
# COMPACT_ATOMS: atom_id res chain seq x y z
N MET A 1 -38.29 31.38 13.50
CA MET A 1 -39.01 30.63 14.56
C MET A 1 -38.28 29.33 14.85
N ARG A 2 -37.72 29.30 16.04
CA ARG A 2 -37.70 28.23 17.08
C ARG A 2 -37.15 26.89 16.63
N ARG A 3 -35.97 26.53 17.14
CA ARG A 3 -35.61 25.75 18.39
C ARG A 3 -35.58 24.26 18.07
N GLY A 4 -34.69 23.43 18.52
CA GLY A 4 -33.76 23.53 19.64
C GLY A 4 -32.83 22.31 19.70
N ASN A 5 -31.85 22.49 20.50
CA ASN A 5 -30.80 21.57 20.98
C ASN A 5 -31.33 20.27 21.55
N LEU A 6 -30.52 19.19 21.48
CA LEU A 6 -30.26 18.41 22.69
C LEU A 6 -28.89 17.73 22.66
N SER A 7 -28.00 18.28 23.45
CA SER A 7 -26.75 17.70 23.92
C SER A 7 -27.08 16.64 24.97
N VAL A 8 -26.52 15.46 24.85
CA VAL A 8 -26.55 14.46 25.96
C VAL A 8 -25.10 14.17 26.34
N CYS A 9 -24.62 14.91 27.34
CA CYS A 9 -23.44 14.54 28.12
C CYS A 9 -23.82 13.41 29.08
N ILE A 10 -23.20 12.24 28.95
CA ILE A 10 -23.27 11.21 29.99
C ILE A 10 -22.02 11.35 30.85
N PHE A 11 -22.23 11.91 32.06
CA PHE A 11 -21.30 11.87 33.18
C PHE A 11 -21.30 10.47 33.80
N ILE A 12 -20.19 9.78 33.79
CA ILE A 12 -20.01 8.59 34.63
C ILE A 12 -19.32 9.04 35.91
N LEU A 13 -20.11 8.98 36.99
CA LEU A 13 -19.70 9.30 38.32
C LEU A 13 -18.95 8.09 38.93
N ILE A 14 -17.68 8.23 39.23
CA ILE A 14 -16.91 7.24 39.99
C ILE A 14 -17.11 7.51 41.47
N LEU A 15 -17.83 6.60 42.15
CA LEU A 15 -17.91 6.61 43.60
C LEU A 15 -16.75 5.78 44.18
N PHE A 16 -15.87 6.45 44.87
CA PHE A 16 -14.93 5.85 45.82
C PHE A 16 -15.72 5.45 47.07
N VAL A 17 -15.69 4.17 47.41
CA VAL A 17 -16.02 3.72 48.76
C VAL A 17 -14.80 3.10 49.39
N SER A 18 -14.28 3.81 50.38
CA SER A 18 -13.28 3.33 51.33
C SER A 18 -14.01 2.75 52.52
N CYS A 19 -13.73 1.54 52.95
CA CYS A 19 -13.74 1.19 54.37
C CYS A 19 -13.08 -0.16 54.66
N SER A 20 -12.06 -0.06 55.47
CA SER A 20 -11.51 -0.86 56.60
C SER A 20 -11.84 -2.34 56.76
N SER A 21 -10.78 -3.07 56.88
CA SER A 21 -10.37 -4.21 57.72
C SER A 21 -11.42 -4.95 58.56
N THR A 22 -11.44 -6.29 58.39
CA THR A 22 -11.33 -7.28 59.48
C THR A 22 -10.92 -8.65 58.92
N ASN A 23 -9.95 -9.27 59.62
CA ASN A 23 -9.49 -10.65 59.42
C ASN A 23 -10.58 -11.66 59.66
N GLN A 24 -10.62 -12.72 58.87
CA GLN A 24 -10.77 -14.10 59.37
C GLN A 24 -10.31 -15.14 58.34
N GLU A 25 -9.67 -16.17 58.86
CA GLU A 25 -8.95 -17.25 58.21
C GLU A 25 -9.89 -18.32 57.60
N ASN A 26 -9.26 -19.07 56.65
CA ASN A 26 -9.52 -20.44 56.21
C ASN A 26 -10.74 -20.73 55.31
N GLU A 27 -10.47 -21.10 54.05
CA GLU A 27 -10.54 -22.51 53.67
C GLU A 27 -10.01 -22.74 52.23
N ASN A 28 -9.28 -23.81 52.11
CA ASN A 28 -8.63 -24.38 51.00
C ASN A 28 -9.57 -24.72 49.85
N THR A 29 -9.46 -24.11 48.67
CA THR A 29 -10.02 -24.66 47.45
C THR A 29 -9.00 -24.50 46.33
N SER A 30 -8.52 -25.62 45.86
CA SER A 30 -7.65 -25.79 44.71
C SER A 30 -8.29 -25.13 43.46
N ILE A 31 -7.77 -24.00 43.03
CA ILE A 31 -8.05 -23.46 41.72
C ILE A 31 -6.89 -23.83 40.81
N SER A 32 -7.22 -24.62 39.79
CA SER A 32 -6.37 -24.98 38.70
C SER A 32 -5.66 -23.76 38.12
N GLU A 33 -4.32 -23.85 38.05
CA GLU A 33 -3.50 -22.91 37.29
C GLU A 33 -3.95 -22.92 35.83
N GLU A 34 -4.76 -21.93 35.45
CA GLU A 34 -4.85 -21.54 34.06
C GLU A 34 -3.46 -21.00 33.65
N ALA A 35 -2.77 -21.77 32.82
CA ALA A 35 -1.53 -21.39 32.19
C ALA A 35 -1.76 -20.05 31.47
N SER A 36 -1.37 -18.96 32.10
CA SER A 36 -1.18 -17.67 31.44
C SER A 36 -0.15 -17.90 30.34
N ASN A 37 -0.64 -17.98 29.10
CA ASN A 37 0.19 -17.98 27.91
C ASN A 37 0.79 -16.57 27.77
N ASN A 38 1.81 -16.30 28.55
CA ASN A 38 2.64 -15.10 28.50
C ASN A 38 3.62 -15.26 27.34
N GLN A 39 3.12 -15.31 26.09
CA GLN A 39 3.97 -15.00 24.95
C GLN A 39 4.36 -13.51 25.08
N PRO A 40 5.65 -13.17 24.96
CA PRO A 40 6.07 -11.78 24.90
C PRO A 40 5.31 -11.11 23.77
N VAL A 41 4.52 -10.08 24.06
CA VAL A 41 4.01 -9.19 23.03
C VAL A 41 5.27 -8.54 22.44
N GLU A 42 5.69 -8.98 21.26
CA GLU A 42 6.76 -8.31 20.55
C GLU A 42 6.33 -6.86 20.36
N GLU A 43 7.07 -5.96 20.96
CA GLU A 43 6.86 -4.53 20.84
C GLU A 43 7.02 -4.17 19.34
N ILE A 44 5.92 -3.82 18.67
CA ILE A 44 5.93 -3.42 17.27
C ILE A 44 6.73 -2.12 17.18
N LYS A 45 7.96 -2.23 16.72
CA LYS A 45 8.89 -1.11 16.63
C LYS A 45 8.59 -0.27 15.39
N GLU A 46 8.67 1.05 15.55
CA GLU A 46 8.55 1.98 14.43
C GLU A 46 9.60 1.67 13.34
N PRO A 47 9.18 1.61 12.05
CA PRO A 47 10.08 1.35 10.94
C PRO A 47 11.23 2.36 10.86
N ALA A 48 12.44 1.89 10.56
CA ALA A 48 13.64 2.71 10.53
C ALA A 48 13.73 3.66 9.32
N SER A 49 12.96 3.41 8.26
CA SER A 49 12.89 4.23 7.05
C SER A 49 11.43 4.52 6.72
N ASN A 50 11.17 5.56 5.93
CA ASN A 50 9.80 5.78 5.45
C ASN A 50 9.42 4.76 4.36
N ILE A 51 8.12 4.51 4.23
CA ILE A 51 7.57 3.48 3.35
C ILE A 51 7.94 3.69 1.87
N TRP A 52 8.04 4.93 1.40
CA TRP A 52 8.38 5.26 0.01
C TRP A 52 9.83 4.90 -0.32
N VAL A 53 10.76 5.13 0.62
CA VAL A 53 12.17 4.72 0.46
C VAL A 53 12.29 3.21 0.47
N SER A 54 11.55 2.53 1.33
CA SER A 54 11.51 1.06 1.41
C SER A 54 10.96 0.46 0.11
N ALA A 55 9.84 0.99 -0.40
CA ALA A 55 9.27 0.59 -1.68
C ALA A 55 10.24 0.82 -2.86
N LYS A 56 10.97 1.95 -2.87
CA LYS A 56 11.96 2.25 -3.92
C LYS A 56 13.16 1.31 -3.91
N LYS A 57 13.60 0.89 -2.73
CA LYS A 57 14.76 -0.01 -2.55
C LYS A 57 14.44 -1.49 -2.74
N GLY A 58 13.18 -1.85 -2.75
CA GLY A 58 12.78 -3.27 -2.73
C GLY A 58 12.94 -3.90 -1.34
N ASP A 59 12.92 -3.09 -0.26
CA ASP A 59 13.09 -3.56 1.11
C ASP A 59 11.77 -4.12 1.66
N ILE A 60 11.51 -5.38 1.36
CA ILE A 60 10.28 -6.08 1.73
C ILE A 60 10.12 -6.20 3.26
N ASP A 61 11.22 -6.36 4.00
CA ASP A 61 11.15 -6.51 5.46
C ASP A 61 10.74 -5.19 6.12
N SER A 62 11.22 -4.07 5.60
CA SER A 62 10.77 -2.75 6.03
C SER A 62 9.29 -2.50 5.68
N ILE A 63 8.80 -2.93 4.51
CA ILE A 63 7.37 -2.85 4.17
C ILE A 63 6.52 -3.67 5.14
N LYS A 64 6.94 -4.89 5.49
CA LYS A 64 6.26 -5.71 6.51
C LYS A 64 6.20 -5.02 7.87
N GLN A 65 7.28 -4.31 8.27
CA GLN A 65 7.29 -3.52 9.51
C GLN A 65 6.29 -2.37 9.44
N HIS A 66 6.19 -1.66 8.30
CA HIS A 66 5.18 -0.61 8.10
C HIS A 66 3.76 -1.13 8.23
N ILE A 67 3.47 -2.30 7.64
CA ILE A 67 2.17 -2.95 7.75
C ILE A 67 1.85 -3.32 9.20
N ALA A 68 2.80 -3.98 9.89
CA ALA A 68 2.64 -4.36 11.30
C ALA A 68 2.48 -3.15 12.23
N PHE A 69 3.15 -2.03 11.93
CA PHE A 69 3.07 -0.78 12.68
C PHE A 69 1.74 -0.03 12.45
N GLY A 70 0.98 -0.38 11.40
CA GLY A 70 -0.25 0.31 11.04
C GLY A 70 -0.04 1.61 10.27
N THR A 71 1.07 1.73 9.54
CA THR A 71 1.32 2.87 8.65
C THR A 71 0.20 2.98 7.62
N ASP A 72 -0.26 4.20 7.33
CA ASP A 72 -1.18 4.44 6.20
C ASP A 72 -0.48 4.12 4.88
N LEU A 73 -0.83 2.96 4.31
CA LEU A 73 -0.23 2.44 3.07
C LEU A 73 -0.65 3.24 1.82
N ASN A 74 -1.74 4.01 1.93
CA ASN A 74 -2.25 4.89 0.87
C ASN A 74 -1.66 6.30 0.94
N SER A 75 -0.84 6.58 1.94
CA SER A 75 -0.21 7.89 2.09
C SER A 75 0.65 8.24 0.89
N LYS A 76 0.52 9.49 0.45
CA LYS A 76 1.33 10.06 -0.62
C LYS A 76 2.58 10.70 -0.03
N GLY A 77 3.72 10.45 -0.66
CA GLY A 77 5.00 11.01 -0.28
C GLY A 77 5.91 11.13 -1.49
N SER A 78 7.20 11.37 -1.23
CA SER A 78 8.15 11.71 -2.28
C SER A 78 7.94 13.10 -2.89
N SER A 79 8.80 13.44 -3.87
CA SER A 79 8.70 14.72 -4.58
C SER A 79 7.62 14.77 -5.66
N ARG A 80 6.89 13.66 -5.88
CA ARG A 80 5.85 13.50 -6.92
C ARG A 80 4.52 12.98 -6.38
N ASP A 81 4.29 13.06 -5.08
CA ASP A 81 3.05 12.57 -4.44
C ASP A 81 2.74 11.10 -4.76
N GLU A 82 3.78 10.26 -4.82
CA GLU A 82 3.64 8.84 -5.10
C GLU A 82 3.28 8.03 -3.85
N THR A 83 2.44 7.00 -4.00
CA THR A 83 2.25 5.98 -2.97
C THR A 83 3.36 4.92 -3.05
N ALA A 84 3.50 4.12 -1.99
CA ALA A 84 4.41 2.98 -2.00
C ALA A 84 4.11 1.99 -3.13
N LEU A 85 2.82 1.79 -3.47
CA LEU A 85 2.36 0.94 -4.55
C LEU A 85 2.83 1.45 -5.92
N ILE A 86 2.67 2.76 -6.19
CA ILE A 86 3.16 3.37 -7.44
C ILE A 86 4.67 3.17 -7.57
N ILE A 87 5.42 3.48 -6.52
CA ILE A 87 6.88 3.37 -6.53
C ILE A 87 7.32 1.92 -6.77
N ALA A 88 6.76 0.95 -6.04
CA ALA A 88 7.08 -0.47 -6.18
C ALA A 88 6.77 -0.97 -7.60
N SER A 89 5.64 -0.56 -8.17
CA SER A 89 5.25 -0.92 -9.54
C SER A 89 6.17 -0.32 -10.59
N CYS A 90 6.60 0.94 -10.43
CA CYS A 90 7.58 1.56 -11.32
C CYS A 90 8.95 0.87 -11.25
N GLN A 91 9.36 0.38 -10.06
CA GLN A 91 10.64 -0.27 -9.84
C GLN A 91 10.63 -1.77 -10.21
N GLY A 92 9.45 -2.37 -10.40
CA GLY A 92 9.31 -3.80 -10.71
C GLY A 92 9.46 -4.71 -9.49
N HIS A 93 9.19 -4.20 -8.28
CA HIS A 93 9.26 -4.98 -7.04
C HIS A 93 7.99 -5.78 -6.81
N PHE A 94 7.85 -6.89 -7.53
CA PHE A 94 6.65 -7.73 -7.53
C PHE A 94 6.19 -8.13 -6.12
N GLU A 95 7.11 -8.63 -5.27
CA GLU A 95 6.77 -9.10 -3.93
C GLU A 95 6.25 -7.97 -3.03
N ILE A 96 6.71 -6.73 -3.23
CA ILE A 96 6.18 -5.57 -2.50
C ILE A 96 4.79 -5.21 -3.01
N VAL A 97 4.59 -5.23 -4.33
CA VAL A 97 3.26 -4.96 -4.93
C VAL A 97 2.26 -6.00 -4.43
N ASP A 98 2.60 -7.29 -4.47
CA ASP A 98 1.76 -8.37 -3.96
C ASP A 98 1.41 -8.18 -2.48
N LEU A 99 2.42 -7.85 -1.66
CA LEU A 99 2.23 -7.60 -0.24
C LEU A 99 1.30 -6.40 0.03
N LEU A 100 1.46 -5.29 -0.72
CA LEU A 100 0.60 -4.11 -0.58
C LEU A 100 -0.84 -4.40 -1.02
N VAL A 101 -1.02 -5.06 -2.17
CA VAL A 101 -2.34 -5.47 -2.69
C VAL A 101 -3.08 -6.35 -1.69
N ASN A 102 -2.39 -7.30 -1.06
CA ASN A 102 -2.98 -8.18 -0.03
C ASN A 102 -3.29 -7.45 1.31
N ASN A 103 -2.95 -6.16 1.43
CA ASN A 103 -3.29 -5.31 2.58
C ASN A 103 -4.23 -4.16 2.21
N ASP A 104 -5.14 -4.41 1.26
CA ASP A 104 -6.29 -3.56 0.92
C ASP A 104 -5.92 -2.11 0.58
N VAL A 105 -4.79 -1.88 -0.11
CA VAL A 105 -4.42 -0.55 -0.60
C VAL A 105 -5.34 -0.11 -1.74
N ASP A 106 -5.56 1.20 -1.86
CA ASP A 106 -6.26 1.79 -3.01
C ASP A 106 -5.33 1.73 -4.24
N LEU A 107 -5.73 0.92 -5.23
CA LEU A 107 -4.95 0.62 -6.43
C LEU A 107 -4.91 1.79 -7.42
N ASP A 108 -5.88 2.70 -7.32
CA ASP A 108 -6.19 3.71 -8.33
C ASP A 108 -5.73 5.12 -7.93
N ILE A 109 -5.00 5.25 -6.83
CA ILE A 109 -4.40 6.52 -6.42
C ILE A 109 -3.46 7.02 -7.52
N GLN A 110 -3.64 8.29 -7.88
CA GLN A 110 -2.79 9.00 -8.84
C GLN A 110 -1.76 9.88 -8.13
N ASN A 111 -0.54 9.93 -8.68
CA ASN A 111 0.47 10.92 -8.27
C ASN A 111 0.18 12.32 -8.87
N ASP A 112 1.10 13.28 -8.73
CA ASP A 112 0.98 14.64 -9.26
C ASP A 112 0.93 14.71 -10.80
N GLU A 113 1.39 13.67 -11.51
CA GLU A 113 1.32 13.54 -12.98
C GLU A 113 0.07 12.75 -13.44
N GLY A 114 -0.78 12.32 -12.53
CA GLY A 114 -1.92 11.47 -12.83
C GLY A 114 -1.55 9.97 -13.00
N VAL A 115 -0.32 9.59 -12.70
CA VAL A 115 0.19 8.22 -12.89
C VAL A 115 -0.31 7.31 -11.77
N THR A 116 -0.85 6.13 -12.14
CA THR A 116 -1.23 5.05 -11.23
C THR A 116 -0.18 3.94 -11.19
N ALA A 117 -0.31 3.01 -10.24
CA ALA A 117 0.50 1.79 -10.20
C ALA A 117 0.37 0.95 -11.48
N GLN A 118 -0.87 0.77 -11.96
CA GLN A 118 -1.16 0.06 -13.21
C GLN A 118 -0.48 0.71 -14.42
N PHE A 119 -0.52 2.06 -14.52
CA PHE A 119 0.16 2.79 -15.58
C PHE A 119 1.67 2.54 -15.57
N CYS A 120 2.32 2.63 -14.39
CA CYS A 120 3.74 2.34 -14.22
C CYS A 120 4.11 0.93 -14.69
N ALA A 121 3.36 -0.06 -14.22
CA ALA A 121 3.62 -1.46 -14.56
C ALA A 121 3.52 -1.70 -16.09
N VAL A 122 2.51 -1.13 -16.74
CA VAL A 122 2.35 -1.20 -18.21
C VAL A 122 3.48 -0.48 -18.93
N PHE A 123 3.81 0.74 -18.50
CA PHE A 123 4.83 1.58 -19.14
C PHE A 123 6.23 0.94 -19.13
N PHE A 124 6.58 0.27 -18.02
CA PHE A 124 7.87 -0.40 -17.85
C PHE A 124 7.85 -1.90 -18.18
N GLY A 125 6.78 -2.42 -18.78
CA GLY A 125 6.70 -3.80 -19.25
C GLY A 125 6.64 -4.85 -18.15
N GLN A 126 6.16 -4.51 -16.96
CA GLN A 126 6.10 -5.37 -15.78
C GLN A 126 4.91 -6.32 -15.85
N THR A 127 4.98 -7.33 -16.71
CA THR A 127 3.86 -8.21 -17.07
C THR A 127 3.20 -8.87 -15.85
N GLU A 128 3.99 -9.38 -14.91
CA GLU A 128 3.49 -10.06 -13.71
C GLU A 128 2.76 -9.07 -12.77
N ILE A 129 3.30 -7.85 -12.63
CA ILE A 129 2.66 -6.79 -11.84
C ILE A 129 1.37 -6.32 -12.53
N VAL A 130 1.37 -6.19 -13.85
CA VAL A 130 0.15 -5.84 -14.63
C VAL A 130 -0.95 -6.86 -14.38
N GLN A 131 -0.63 -8.16 -14.44
CA GLN A 131 -1.59 -9.23 -14.17
C GLN A 131 -2.11 -9.15 -12.73
N LEU A 132 -1.21 -9.03 -11.76
CA LEU A 132 -1.57 -8.95 -10.33
C LEU A 132 -2.51 -7.77 -10.05
N LEU A 133 -2.16 -6.56 -10.50
CA LEU A 133 -2.96 -5.37 -10.30
C LEU A 133 -4.33 -5.47 -10.97
N LYS A 134 -4.38 -6.01 -12.19
CA LYS A 134 -5.64 -6.27 -12.90
C LYS A 134 -6.54 -7.25 -12.14
N ASP A 135 -5.98 -8.38 -11.69
CA ASP A 135 -6.74 -9.40 -10.96
C ASP A 135 -7.27 -8.87 -9.62
N ALA A 136 -6.54 -7.91 -9.03
CA ALA A 136 -6.97 -7.16 -7.85
C ALA A 136 -8.01 -6.06 -8.15
N GLY A 137 -8.30 -5.76 -9.42
CA GLY A 137 -9.33 -4.82 -9.84
C GLY A 137 -8.85 -3.40 -10.13
N ALA A 138 -7.54 -3.17 -10.32
CA ALA A 138 -7.02 -1.87 -10.74
C ALA A 138 -7.61 -1.44 -12.09
N ASN A 139 -7.97 -0.16 -12.21
CA ASN A 139 -8.60 0.39 -13.41
C ASN A 139 -7.57 0.88 -14.45
N PRO A 140 -7.40 0.19 -15.60
CA PRO A 140 -6.42 0.57 -16.61
C PRO A 140 -6.81 1.81 -17.43
N ASN A 141 -8.04 2.32 -17.25
CA ASN A 141 -8.61 3.44 -18.02
C ASN A 141 -8.55 4.77 -17.26
N ILE A 142 -7.81 4.85 -16.17
CA ILE A 142 -7.57 6.12 -15.46
C ILE A 142 -6.72 7.01 -16.34
N ILE A 143 -7.20 8.24 -16.57
CA ILE A 143 -6.57 9.23 -17.44
C ILE A 143 -5.49 9.97 -16.63
N MET A 144 -4.26 9.95 -17.11
CA MET A 144 -3.18 10.77 -16.59
C MET A 144 -3.19 12.21 -17.19
N ASN A 145 -2.33 13.10 -16.69
CA ASN A 145 -2.35 14.51 -17.06
C ASN A 145 -2.06 14.81 -18.55
N GLN A 146 -1.57 13.83 -19.34
CA GLN A 146 -1.36 13.95 -20.79
C GLN A 146 -2.48 13.31 -21.60
N ASP A 147 -3.65 13.13 -21.04
CA ASP A 147 -4.81 12.48 -21.68
C ASP A 147 -4.55 11.04 -22.17
N LEU A 148 -3.67 10.32 -21.49
CA LEU A 148 -3.30 8.94 -21.78
C LEU A 148 -3.77 8.01 -20.63
N THR A 149 -4.12 6.79 -21.00
CA THR A 149 -4.42 5.71 -20.05
C THR A 149 -3.36 4.60 -20.15
N ALA A 150 -3.36 3.67 -19.19
CA ALA A 150 -2.52 2.48 -19.30
C ALA A 150 -2.90 1.63 -20.53
N MET A 151 -4.18 1.61 -20.91
CA MET A 151 -4.68 0.91 -22.10
C MET A 151 -4.16 1.56 -23.38
N ASP A 152 -4.10 2.90 -23.47
CA ASP A 152 -3.60 3.60 -24.65
C ASP A 152 -2.13 3.26 -24.92
N LEU A 153 -1.33 3.07 -23.87
CA LEU A 153 0.07 2.68 -24.00
C LEU A 153 0.25 1.37 -24.79
N VAL A 154 -0.61 0.40 -24.59
CA VAL A 154 -0.49 -0.91 -25.27
C VAL A 154 -1.19 -0.95 -26.62
N SER A 155 -2.06 0.03 -26.91
CA SER A 155 -2.83 0.11 -28.16
C SER A 155 -2.05 0.77 -29.30
N VAL A 156 -0.95 1.48 -29.00
CA VAL A 156 -0.13 2.18 -29.99
C VAL A 156 1.07 1.32 -30.37
N GLU A 157 1.41 1.29 -31.68
CA GLU A 157 2.63 0.64 -32.15
C GLU A 157 3.89 1.26 -31.56
N TRP A 158 4.91 0.44 -31.38
CA TRP A 158 6.20 0.90 -30.86
C TRP A 158 6.96 1.69 -31.93
N ASP A 159 7.21 2.96 -31.67
CA ASP A 159 7.95 3.87 -32.55
C ASP A 159 9.13 4.54 -31.83
N SER A 160 9.85 5.40 -32.56
CA SER A 160 11.01 6.15 -32.05
C SER A 160 10.65 7.16 -30.95
N ASP A 161 9.45 7.72 -31.00
CA ASP A 161 8.99 8.71 -30.03
C ASP A 161 8.69 8.04 -28.69
N ARG A 162 8.05 6.87 -28.74
CA ARG A 162 7.83 6.04 -27.59
C ARG A 162 9.13 5.54 -26.96
N GLU A 163 10.09 5.10 -27.78
CA GLU A 163 11.40 4.69 -27.28
C GLU A 163 12.11 5.85 -26.57
N SER A 164 12.00 7.05 -27.12
CA SER A 164 12.57 8.27 -26.51
C SER A 164 11.87 8.60 -25.18
N ALA A 165 10.54 8.48 -25.12
CA ALA A 165 9.78 8.65 -23.89
C ALA A 165 10.20 7.63 -22.82
N VAL A 166 10.32 6.35 -23.17
CA VAL A 166 10.80 5.32 -22.25
C VAL A 166 12.19 5.63 -21.73
N LYS A 167 13.13 6.04 -22.59
CA LYS A 167 14.48 6.45 -22.17
C LYS A 167 14.45 7.60 -21.16
N PHE A 168 13.63 8.63 -21.43
CA PHE A 168 13.46 9.77 -20.53
C PHE A 168 12.90 9.34 -19.17
N TYR A 169 11.83 8.57 -19.15
CA TYR A 169 11.19 8.13 -17.91
C TYR A 169 12.04 7.12 -17.13
N LYS A 170 12.82 6.26 -17.80
CA LYS A 170 13.82 5.42 -17.13
C LYS A 170 14.80 6.24 -16.28
N LEU A 171 15.30 7.35 -16.80
CA LEU A 171 16.16 8.27 -16.06
C LEU A 171 15.39 8.96 -14.92
N LYS A 172 14.18 9.43 -15.19
CA LYS A 172 13.34 10.14 -14.23
C LYS A 172 12.98 9.28 -13.02
N TYR A 173 12.57 8.03 -13.24
CA TYR A 173 12.21 7.06 -12.18
C TYR A 173 13.40 6.26 -11.66
N GLN A 174 14.59 6.42 -12.28
CA GLN A 174 15.82 5.71 -11.92
C GLN A 174 15.67 4.18 -11.97
N VAL A 175 14.98 3.69 -13.00
CA VAL A 175 14.78 2.26 -13.27
C VAL A 175 15.79 1.74 -14.30
N SER A 176 16.15 0.45 -14.20
CA SER A 176 17.22 -0.17 -15.00
C SER A 176 16.75 -1.19 -16.05
N PHE A 177 15.43 -1.25 -16.36
CA PHE A 177 14.89 -2.21 -17.33
C PHE A 177 15.48 -2.03 -18.72
N ASP A 178 15.63 -3.13 -19.45
CA ASP A 178 16.03 -3.09 -20.87
C ASP A 178 14.84 -2.63 -21.73
N ILE A 179 15.12 -1.84 -22.77
CA ILE A 179 14.08 -1.34 -23.68
C ILE A 179 13.50 -2.47 -24.53
N GLU A 180 14.32 -3.42 -24.92
CA GLU A 180 13.86 -4.59 -25.70
C GLU A 180 12.96 -5.49 -24.86
N ASP A 181 13.22 -5.63 -23.55
CA ASP A 181 12.34 -6.36 -22.64
C ASP A 181 10.99 -5.65 -22.53
N ILE A 182 10.97 -4.33 -22.34
CA ILE A 182 9.74 -3.53 -22.29
C ILE A 182 8.94 -3.69 -23.58
N LYS A 183 9.62 -3.59 -24.73
CA LYS A 183 9.02 -3.71 -26.05
C LYS A 183 8.42 -5.10 -26.29
N SER A 184 9.13 -6.16 -25.87
CA SER A 184 8.69 -7.54 -26.01
C SER A 184 7.52 -7.91 -25.10
N ALA A 185 7.40 -7.24 -23.94
CA ALA A 185 6.29 -7.44 -23.01
C ALA A 185 4.95 -6.87 -23.53
N HIS A 186 4.99 -5.90 -24.43
CA HIS A 186 3.85 -5.12 -24.88
C HIS A 186 2.66 -5.95 -25.41
N PRO A 187 2.86 -6.90 -26.36
CA PRO A 187 1.76 -7.72 -26.89
C PRO A 187 1.10 -8.56 -25.80
N LEU A 188 1.91 -9.06 -24.87
CA LEU A 188 1.42 -9.86 -23.75
C LEU A 188 0.59 -9.03 -22.77
N ILE A 189 1.06 -7.82 -22.44
CA ILE A 189 0.34 -6.88 -21.58
C ILE A 189 -1.00 -6.48 -22.23
N MET A 190 -1.02 -6.22 -23.54
CA MET A 190 -2.25 -5.93 -24.27
C MET A 190 -3.26 -7.10 -24.17
N ASP A 191 -2.80 -8.35 -24.29
CA ASP A 191 -3.63 -9.54 -24.12
C ASP A 191 -4.15 -9.68 -22.69
N ILE A 192 -3.33 -9.35 -21.70
CA ILE A 192 -3.75 -9.33 -20.28
C ILE A 192 -4.88 -8.31 -20.08
N LEU A 193 -4.70 -7.08 -20.52
CA LEU A 193 -5.66 -5.99 -20.23
C LEU A 193 -6.99 -6.14 -21.00
N ASN A 194 -7.02 -6.87 -22.11
CA ASN A 194 -8.22 -7.07 -22.93
C ASN A 194 -9.09 -8.27 -22.52
N LYS A 195 -8.63 -9.11 -21.61
CA LYS A 195 -9.39 -10.26 -21.05
C LYS A 195 -10.25 -9.85 -19.87
#